data_4394b88ebacf9e69544ebdfbb21312b1
#
_entry.id   4394b88ebacf9e69544ebdfbb21312b1
#
_cell.length_a   1.000
_cell.length_b   1.000
_cell.length_c   1.000
_cell.angle_alpha   90.00
_cell.angle_beta   90.00
_cell.angle_gamma   90.00
#
_symmetry.space_group_name_H-M   'P 1'
#
loop_
_entity.id
_entity.type
_entity.pdbx_description
1 polymer ?
#
loop_
_entity_poly.entity_id
_entity_poly.type
_entity_poly.pdbx_seq_one_letter_code
_entity_poly.pdbx_strand_id
1 'polypeptide(L)'
;MSFEKPDTLCQFEWGYWDETVRRWRGEGLPEGVNPWDDCGIIHYFRPPMNRRYYPEFEKKTLEDDADSRIVQNEFGVILRENKRGMSLPQFLKHPVSNRDDFEKIKERLNPEAPGRYGADWDQWAAWSREAPHLICVGTRENGFFGWFRELMGLESLLTSYVDQPELIHEMCRFHLDYLKRLAVKTMREVKLDFVFMWEDMSYKNGPLISPAFFREFMLPYYKEIVDFYKQMGARWVTVDSDGDVTQLIPLFVEAGIDGLLPFEVAAGMDVMKIREAFPKLLILGGIDKRALALGRDAIDAELESRLPGMLRQGGYLPTLDHHVHPEVPYANFKYYLAKCRELYKA
;
A
#
# COMPACT_ATOMS: atom_id res chain seq x y z
N MET A 1 -17.36 2.36 5.06
CA MET A 1 -16.67 3.60 5.47
C MET A 1 -17.56 4.83 5.19
N SER A 2 -18.76 4.87 5.74
CA SER A 2 -19.59 6.08 5.82
C SER A 2 -19.09 6.98 6.95
N PHE A 3 -19.44 8.27 6.94
CA PHE A 3 -19.20 9.19 8.05
C PHE A 3 -20.34 9.11 9.08
N GLU A 4 -20.81 7.92 9.34
CA GLU A 4 -21.78 7.54 10.35
C GLU A 4 -21.21 6.37 11.14
N LYS A 5 -21.64 6.21 12.40
CA LYS A 5 -21.24 5.02 13.19
C LYS A 5 -21.72 3.77 12.42
N PRO A 6 -20.82 2.87 12.03
CA PRO A 6 -21.23 1.66 11.29
C PRO A 6 -22.02 0.70 12.20
N ASP A 7 -22.87 -0.15 11.63
CA ASP A 7 -23.64 -1.14 12.40
C ASP A 7 -22.73 -2.24 12.99
N THR A 8 -21.60 -2.48 12.37
CA THR A 8 -20.61 -3.45 12.81
C THR A 8 -19.19 -2.93 12.65
N LEU A 9 -18.31 -3.27 13.58
CA LEU A 9 -16.88 -2.97 13.46
C LEU A 9 -16.26 -3.86 12.38
N CYS A 10 -15.75 -3.25 11.33
CA CYS A 10 -14.91 -3.94 10.37
C CYS A 10 -13.51 -4.12 11.00
N GLN A 11 -13.18 -5.35 11.38
CA GLN A 11 -11.83 -5.67 11.81
C GLN A 11 -11.01 -6.07 10.59
N PHE A 12 -10.01 -5.29 10.32
CA PHE A 12 -9.16 -5.38 9.14
C PHE A 12 -7.72 -5.07 9.56
N GLU A 13 -6.76 -5.78 8.99
CA GLU A 13 -5.33 -5.48 9.14
C GLU A 13 -4.63 -5.65 7.80
N TRP A 14 -3.56 -4.88 7.59
CA TRP A 14 -2.82 -4.90 6.31
C TRP A 14 -1.98 -6.15 6.11
N GLY A 15 -1.51 -6.76 7.20
CA GLY A 15 -0.71 -7.96 7.16
C GLY A 15 0.14 -8.17 8.40
N TYR A 16 0.95 -9.18 8.34
CA TYR A 16 1.93 -9.56 9.35
C TYR A 16 3.21 -10.03 8.67
N TRP A 17 4.31 -9.96 9.39
CA TRP A 17 5.57 -10.51 8.94
C TRP A 17 5.56 -12.05 9.10
N ASP A 18 6.33 -12.75 8.27
CA ASP A 18 6.47 -14.20 8.40
C ASP A 18 7.01 -14.61 9.77
N GLU A 19 7.89 -13.77 10.34
CA GLU A 19 8.42 -13.91 11.69
C GLU A 19 7.34 -13.83 12.75
N THR A 20 6.36 -12.96 12.58
CA THR A 20 5.19 -12.84 13.46
C THR A 20 4.40 -14.15 13.48
N VAL A 21 4.13 -14.70 12.31
CA VAL A 21 3.40 -16.00 12.20
C VAL A 21 4.20 -17.13 12.83
N ARG A 22 5.52 -17.19 12.57
CA ARG A 22 6.40 -18.20 13.20
C ARG A 22 6.36 -18.13 14.72
N ARG A 23 6.42 -16.93 15.29
CA ARG A 23 6.27 -16.72 16.73
C ARG A 23 4.91 -17.18 17.22
N TRP A 24 3.83 -16.76 16.58
CA TRP A 24 2.47 -17.10 16.98
C TRP A 24 2.18 -18.60 16.93
N ARG A 25 2.81 -19.36 15.99
CA ARG A 25 2.77 -20.84 16.00
C ARG A 25 3.30 -21.41 17.33
N GLY A 26 4.42 -20.87 17.83
CA GLY A 26 4.95 -21.23 19.13
C GLY A 26 4.09 -20.78 20.34
N GLU A 27 3.19 -19.82 20.14
CA GLU A 27 2.31 -19.23 21.17
C GLU A 27 0.85 -19.76 21.09
N GLY A 28 0.58 -20.77 20.24
CA GLY A 28 -0.71 -21.48 20.19
C GLY A 28 -1.59 -21.17 18.97
N LEU A 29 -1.09 -20.47 17.95
CA LEU A 29 -1.78 -20.43 16.66
C LEU A 29 -1.65 -21.80 15.98
N PRO A 30 -2.78 -22.50 15.65
CA PRO A 30 -2.71 -23.86 15.11
C PRO A 30 -2.00 -23.92 13.75
N GLU A 31 -1.24 -25.01 13.51
CA GLU A 31 -0.57 -25.22 12.23
C GLU A 31 -1.57 -25.22 11.06
N GLY A 32 -1.17 -24.61 9.93
CA GLY A 32 -1.99 -24.53 8.73
C GLY A 32 -3.17 -23.53 8.79
N VAL A 33 -3.48 -22.99 9.97
CA VAL A 33 -4.57 -22.00 10.11
C VAL A 33 -4.05 -20.60 9.73
N ASN A 34 -4.79 -19.88 8.92
CA ASN A 34 -4.48 -18.48 8.63
C ASN A 34 -4.77 -17.63 9.89
N PRO A 35 -3.83 -16.78 10.36
CA PRO A 35 -4.06 -15.91 11.52
C PRO A 35 -5.30 -15.02 11.41
N TRP A 36 -5.67 -14.59 10.22
CA TRP A 36 -6.86 -13.76 10.01
C TRP A 36 -8.13 -14.54 10.25
N ASP A 37 -8.20 -15.81 9.80
CA ASP A 37 -9.34 -16.71 10.06
C ASP A 37 -9.49 -16.96 11.56
N ASP A 38 -8.39 -17.27 12.25
CA ASP A 38 -8.42 -17.53 13.71
C ASP A 38 -8.85 -16.30 14.52
N CYS A 39 -8.52 -15.10 14.03
CA CYS A 39 -8.84 -13.84 14.70
C CYS A 39 -10.14 -13.19 14.22
N GLY A 40 -10.80 -13.72 13.20
CA GLY A 40 -12.01 -13.15 12.61
C GLY A 40 -11.80 -11.81 11.91
N ILE A 41 -10.63 -11.65 11.27
CA ILE A 41 -10.29 -10.47 10.48
C ILE A 41 -10.84 -10.63 9.06
N ILE A 42 -11.37 -9.56 8.51
CA ILE A 42 -11.88 -9.55 7.13
C ILE A 42 -10.72 -9.61 6.16
N HIS A 43 -10.78 -10.59 5.25
CA HIS A 43 -9.83 -10.70 4.16
C HIS A 43 -10.08 -9.65 3.09
N TYR A 44 -9.02 -9.25 2.41
CA TYR A 44 -9.12 -8.54 1.15
C TYR A 44 -8.40 -9.30 0.04
N PHE A 45 -8.95 -9.21 -1.16
CA PHE A 45 -8.44 -9.92 -2.33
C PHE A 45 -8.16 -8.95 -3.46
N ARG A 46 -7.20 -9.32 -4.29
CA ARG A 46 -6.86 -8.61 -5.52
C ARG A 46 -7.18 -9.47 -6.72
N PRO A 47 -7.72 -8.88 -7.80
CA PRO A 47 -7.93 -9.62 -9.04
C PRO A 47 -6.62 -10.27 -9.53
N PRO A 48 -6.68 -11.50 -10.07
CA PRO A 48 -5.52 -12.22 -10.59
C PRO A 48 -5.07 -11.61 -11.93
N MET A 49 -4.46 -10.42 -11.87
CA MET A 49 -3.94 -9.72 -13.02
C MET A 49 -2.48 -9.35 -12.82
N ASN A 50 -1.68 -9.51 -13.87
CA ASN A 50 -0.30 -9.07 -13.92
C ASN A 50 -0.25 -7.60 -14.37
N ARG A 51 0.19 -6.71 -13.48
CA ARG A 51 0.42 -5.28 -13.76
C ARG A 51 1.88 -4.93 -14.00
N ARG A 52 2.75 -5.91 -13.83
CA ARG A 52 4.20 -5.78 -13.94
C ARG A 52 4.66 -5.91 -15.37
N TYR A 53 5.95 -6.04 -15.55
CA TYR A 53 6.57 -6.32 -16.85
C TYR A 53 6.05 -7.61 -17.48
N TYR A 54 5.85 -7.58 -18.78
CA TYR A 54 5.59 -8.77 -19.57
C TYR A 54 6.28 -8.68 -20.93
N PRO A 55 7.28 -9.50 -21.19
CA PRO A 55 7.88 -10.48 -20.26
C PRO A 55 8.65 -9.83 -19.12
N GLU A 56 8.76 -10.53 -17.98
CA GLU A 56 9.63 -10.12 -16.87
C GLU A 56 11.10 -10.13 -17.30
N PHE A 57 11.96 -9.46 -16.56
CA PHE A 57 13.39 -9.60 -16.74
C PHE A 57 13.84 -10.98 -16.28
N GLU A 58 14.82 -11.53 -16.98
CA GLU A 58 15.43 -12.81 -16.60
C GLU A 58 16.19 -12.63 -15.28
N LYS A 59 15.90 -13.51 -14.31
CA LYS A 59 16.68 -13.56 -13.06
C LYS A 59 18.06 -14.14 -13.34
N LYS A 60 19.11 -13.39 -12.97
CA LYS A 60 20.49 -13.77 -13.20
C LYS A 60 21.33 -13.52 -11.97
N THR A 61 22.19 -14.49 -11.64
CA THR A 61 23.31 -14.24 -10.74
C THR A 61 24.46 -13.71 -11.60
N LEU A 62 24.92 -12.51 -11.31
CA LEU A 62 25.98 -11.83 -12.04
C LEU A 62 27.36 -12.10 -11.41
N GLU A 63 27.40 -12.09 -10.07
CA GLU A 63 28.58 -12.38 -9.27
C GLU A 63 28.15 -13.18 -8.04
N ASP A 64 29.01 -14.09 -7.59
CA ASP A 64 28.76 -14.93 -6.41
C ASP A 64 30.07 -15.19 -5.67
N ASP A 65 30.22 -14.61 -4.47
CA ASP A 65 31.38 -14.78 -3.61
C ASP A 65 31.00 -15.42 -2.26
N ALA A 66 31.93 -15.54 -1.32
CA ALA A 66 31.70 -16.20 -0.03
C ALA A 66 30.70 -15.45 0.86
N ASP A 67 30.59 -14.14 0.74
CA ASP A 67 29.87 -13.26 1.66
C ASP A 67 28.62 -12.66 1.03
N SER A 68 28.62 -12.47 -0.29
CA SER A 68 27.55 -11.79 -1.02
C SER A 68 27.31 -12.40 -2.39
N ARG A 69 26.20 -12.03 -3.01
CA ARG A 69 25.96 -12.25 -4.43
C ARG A 69 25.34 -11.01 -5.07
N ILE A 70 25.70 -10.73 -6.32
CA ILE A 70 25.07 -9.71 -7.13
C ILE A 70 24.10 -10.40 -8.09
N VAL A 71 22.84 -9.98 -8.04
CA VAL A 71 21.78 -10.58 -8.84
C VAL A 71 21.00 -9.50 -9.60
N GLN A 72 20.51 -9.86 -10.78
CA GLN A 72 19.41 -9.16 -11.45
C GLN A 72 18.12 -9.87 -11.10
N ASN A 73 17.14 -9.12 -10.58
CA ASN A 73 15.82 -9.66 -10.27
C ASN A 73 14.85 -9.53 -11.46
N GLU A 74 13.62 -10.01 -11.28
CA GLU A 74 12.54 -9.97 -12.29
C GLU A 74 12.10 -8.55 -12.69
N PHE A 75 12.48 -7.54 -11.92
CA PHE A 75 12.23 -6.13 -12.21
C PHE A 75 13.38 -5.46 -12.97
N GLY A 76 14.45 -6.19 -13.30
CA GLY A 76 15.65 -5.65 -13.93
C GLY A 76 16.54 -4.85 -12.98
N VAL A 77 16.25 -4.88 -11.69
CA VAL A 77 17.08 -4.24 -10.68
C VAL A 77 18.28 -5.12 -10.38
N ILE A 78 19.48 -4.53 -10.40
CA ILE A 78 20.71 -5.19 -9.96
C ILE A 78 20.94 -4.83 -8.50
N LEU A 79 21.08 -5.85 -7.67
CA LEU A 79 21.25 -5.67 -6.23
C LEU A 79 22.29 -6.66 -5.67
N ARG A 80 22.92 -6.25 -4.57
CA ARG A 80 23.82 -7.11 -3.80
C ARG A 80 23.08 -7.62 -2.57
N GLU A 81 22.97 -8.93 -2.46
CA GLU A 81 22.42 -9.64 -1.31
C GLU A 81 23.56 -10.14 -0.41
N ASN A 82 23.42 -9.96 0.90
CA ASN A 82 24.35 -10.51 1.87
C ASN A 82 23.92 -11.95 2.22
N LYS A 83 24.85 -12.90 2.20
CA LYS A 83 24.58 -14.30 2.52
C LYS A 83 24.58 -14.61 4.00
N ARG A 84 25.12 -13.70 4.84
CA ARG A 84 25.40 -13.95 6.27
C ARG A 84 24.35 -13.36 7.21
N GLY A 85 23.31 -12.68 6.73
CA GLY A 85 22.32 -12.09 7.61
C GLY A 85 21.11 -11.51 6.91
N MET A 86 20.07 -11.21 7.70
CA MET A 86 18.86 -10.51 7.26
C MET A 86 19.15 -9.01 7.18
N SER A 87 19.83 -8.56 6.15
CA SER A 87 19.97 -7.14 5.83
C SER A 87 19.24 -6.82 4.54
N LEU A 88 18.72 -5.60 4.46
CA LEU A 88 18.19 -5.11 3.18
C LEU A 88 19.28 -5.20 2.12
N PRO A 89 18.95 -5.62 0.89
CA PRO A 89 19.92 -5.66 -0.19
C PRO A 89 20.41 -4.25 -0.53
N GLN A 90 21.64 -4.15 -1.02
CA GLN A 90 22.15 -2.91 -1.59
C GLN A 90 21.71 -2.83 -3.06
N PHE A 91 20.89 -1.84 -3.40
CA PHE A 91 20.51 -1.58 -4.78
C PHE A 91 21.68 -0.93 -5.53
N LEU A 92 22.15 -1.60 -6.59
CA LEU A 92 23.30 -1.16 -7.37
C LEU A 92 22.90 -0.44 -8.66
N LYS A 93 21.81 -0.91 -9.29
CA LYS A 93 21.31 -0.31 -10.54
C LYS A 93 19.83 -0.59 -10.69
N HIS A 94 19.11 0.44 -11.06
CA HIS A 94 17.70 0.35 -11.48
C HIS A 94 17.59 0.35 -13.01
N PRO A 95 16.47 -0.14 -13.58
CA PRO A 95 16.34 -0.33 -15.03
C PRO A 95 16.24 0.98 -15.82
N VAL A 96 15.87 2.09 -15.19
CA VAL A 96 15.69 3.38 -15.86
C VAL A 96 16.64 4.43 -15.28
N SER A 97 17.45 5.05 -16.12
CA SER A 97 18.31 6.18 -15.77
C SER A 97 18.12 7.37 -16.72
N ASN A 98 17.52 7.13 -17.87
CA ASN A 98 17.31 8.12 -18.93
C ASN A 98 16.14 7.71 -19.83
N ARG A 99 15.83 8.53 -20.85
CA ARG A 99 14.73 8.28 -21.78
C ARG A 99 14.91 6.98 -22.59
N ASP A 100 16.11 6.67 -23.05
CA ASP A 100 16.35 5.45 -23.86
C ASP A 100 16.10 4.17 -23.05
N ASP A 101 16.42 4.19 -21.77
CA ASP A 101 16.10 3.09 -20.87
C ASP A 101 14.59 2.98 -20.65
N PHE A 102 13.90 4.12 -20.50
CA PHE A 102 12.46 4.12 -20.34
C PHE A 102 11.73 3.61 -21.60
N GLU A 103 12.20 3.92 -22.81
CA GLU A 103 11.64 3.36 -24.04
C GLU A 103 11.66 1.82 -24.03
N LYS A 104 12.75 1.20 -23.56
CA LYS A 104 12.84 -0.26 -23.42
C LYS A 104 11.85 -0.82 -22.38
N ILE A 105 11.56 -0.05 -21.33
CA ILE A 105 10.58 -0.43 -20.31
C ILE A 105 9.16 -0.41 -20.87
N LYS A 106 8.82 0.59 -21.71
CA LYS A 106 7.50 0.67 -22.36
C LYS A 106 7.14 -0.59 -23.15
N GLU A 107 8.12 -1.22 -23.82
CA GLU A 107 7.90 -2.47 -24.57
C GLU A 107 7.38 -3.61 -23.65
N ARG A 108 7.76 -3.60 -22.37
CA ARG A 108 7.34 -4.59 -21.37
C ARG A 108 6.04 -4.22 -20.66
N LEU A 109 5.62 -2.98 -20.78
CA LEU A 109 4.39 -2.46 -20.16
C LEU A 109 3.25 -2.35 -21.18
N ASN A 110 3.11 -3.35 -22.07
CA ASN A 110 1.95 -3.46 -22.97
C ASN A 110 0.71 -3.91 -22.18
N PRO A 111 -0.35 -3.10 -22.06
CA PRO A 111 -1.56 -3.47 -21.32
C PRO A 111 -2.35 -4.61 -21.97
N GLU A 112 -2.12 -4.88 -23.25
CA GLU A 112 -2.79 -5.93 -24.05
C GLU A 112 -1.95 -7.19 -24.19
N ALA A 113 -0.82 -7.28 -23.46
CA ALA A 113 0.01 -8.47 -23.53
C ALA A 113 -0.75 -9.72 -23.07
N PRO A 114 -0.57 -10.86 -23.72
CA PRO A 114 -1.19 -12.12 -23.31
C PRO A 114 -0.73 -12.46 -21.87
N GLY A 115 -1.65 -12.97 -21.04
CA GLY A 115 -1.34 -13.32 -19.65
C GLY A 115 -1.42 -12.15 -18.65
N ARG A 116 -1.96 -10.99 -19.06
CA ARG A 116 -2.31 -9.91 -18.12
C ARG A 116 -3.36 -10.35 -17.11
N TYR A 117 -4.25 -11.24 -17.50
CA TYR A 117 -5.30 -11.81 -16.66
C TYR A 117 -5.08 -13.30 -16.48
N GLY A 118 -5.29 -13.82 -15.27
CA GLY A 118 -5.15 -15.25 -14.98
C GLY A 118 -6.10 -16.12 -15.83
N ALA A 119 -5.74 -17.37 -16.03
CA ALA A 119 -6.57 -18.32 -16.78
C ALA A 119 -7.94 -18.58 -16.11
N ASP A 120 -8.04 -18.33 -14.82
CA ASP A 120 -9.23 -18.45 -13.98
C ASP A 120 -10.01 -17.13 -13.82
N TRP A 121 -9.68 -16.12 -14.63
CA TRP A 121 -10.24 -14.77 -14.53
C TRP A 121 -11.78 -14.75 -14.44
N ASP A 122 -12.47 -15.46 -15.35
CA ASP A 122 -13.93 -15.44 -15.41
C ASP A 122 -14.55 -16.04 -14.15
N GLN A 123 -13.97 -17.10 -13.61
CA GLN A 123 -14.40 -17.74 -12.37
C GLN A 123 -14.18 -16.79 -11.19
N TRP A 124 -13.01 -16.16 -11.15
CA TRP A 124 -12.67 -15.21 -10.10
C TRP A 124 -13.56 -13.97 -10.13
N ALA A 125 -13.83 -13.42 -11.32
CA ALA A 125 -14.72 -12.27 -11.47
C ALA A 125 -16.16 -12.60 -11.04
N ALA A 126 -16.65 -13.80 -11.36
CA ALA A 126 -17.98 -14.26 -10.90
C ALA A 126 -18.01 -14.40 -9.37
N TRP A 127 -16.99 -15.02 -8.77
CA TRP A 127 -16.85 -15.16 -7.32
C TRP A 127 -16.80 -13.81 -6.62
N SER A 128 -16.07 -12.82 -7.17
CA SER A 128 -15.90 -11.50 -6.56
C SER A 128 -17.21 -10.74 -6.33
N ARG A 129 -18.24 -11.00 -7.15
CA ARG A 129 -19.53 -10.32 -7.04
C ARG A 129 -20.33 -10.72 -5.82
N GLU A 130 -20.12 -11.94 -5.33
CA GLU A 130 -20.84 -12.53 -4.19
C GLU A 130 -19.95 -12.70 -2.95
N ALA A 131 -18.65 -12.44 -3.09
CA ALA A 131 -17.69 -12.62 -2.01
C ALA A 131 -18.02 -11.74 -0.79
N PRO A 132 -18.02 -12.33 0.43
CA PRO A 132 -18.21 -11.58 1.69
C PRO A 132 -16.95 -10.84 2.11
N HIS A 133 -15.99 -10.67 1.21
CA HIS A 133 -14.66 -10.11 1.43
C HIS A 133 -14.49 -8.79 0.70
N LEU A 134 -13.49 -8.02 1.10
CA LEU A 134 -13.14 -6.78 0.40
C LEU A 134 -12.35 -7.10 -0.89
N ILE A 135 -12.73 -6.46 -1.98
CA ILE A 135 -12.02 -6.58 -3.25
C ILE A 135 -11.37 -5.24 -3.56
N CYS A 136 -10.05 -5.24 -3.70
CA CYS A 136 -9.32 -4.04 -4.07
C CYS A 136 -8.53 -4.21 -5.37
N VAL A 137 -8.45 -3.13 -6.12
CA VAL A 137 -7.50 -3.01 -7.22
C VAL A 137 -6.36 -2.13 -6.74
N GLY A 138 -5.16 -2.61 -6.88
CA GLY A 138 -3.97 -1.84 -6.58
C GLY A 138 -2.87 -2.67 -5.96
N THR A 139 -1.68 -2.30 -6.35
CA THR A 139 -0.40 -2.85 -5.91
C THR A 139 0.61 -1.71 -5.99
N ARG A 140 1.90 -2.00 -5.84
CA ARG A 140 2.99 -1.03 -6.03
C ARG A 140 2.92 -0.32 -7.37
N GLU A 141 2.50 -1.04 -8.41
CA GLU A 141 2.41 -0.53 -9.77
C GLU A 141 1.24 0.44 -9.99
N ASN A 142 0.40 0.69 -9.00
CA ASN A 142 -0.70 1.66 -9.10
C ASN A 142 -0.30 3.08 -8.68
N GLY A 143 0.82 3.26 -7.98
CA GLY A 143 1.36 4.57 -7.64
C GLY A 143 2.10 5.22 -8.79
N PHE A 144 2.40 6.50 -8.66
CA PHE A 144 3.31 7.23 -9.54
C PHE A 144 4.70 7.32 -8.92
N PHE A 145 4.84 8.00 -7.80
CA PHE A 145 6.13 8.16 -7.12
C PHE A 145 6.69 6.78 -6.70
N GLY A 146 5.89 5.97 -6.05
CA GLY A 146 6.31 4.63 -5.60
C GLY A 146 6.76 3.75 -6.76
N TRP A 147 6.00 3.72 -7.85
CA TRP A 147 6.37 2.97 -9.04
C TRP A 147 7.64 3.52 -9.72
N PHE A 148 7.76 4.84 -9.85
CA PHE A 148 8.95 5.43 -10.46
C PHE A 148 10.20 5.24 -9.59
N ARG A 149 10.05 5.19 -8.28
CA ARG A 149 11.14 4.81 -7.37
C ARG A 149 11.63 3.37 -7.63
N GLU A 150 10.73 2.43 -7.92
CA GLU A 150 11.13 1.08 -8.32
C GLU A 150 11.87 1.08 -9.68
N LEU A 151 11.47 1.94 -10.62
CA LEU A 151 12.10 2.04 -11.94
C LEU A 151 13.47 2.70 -11.91
N MET A 152 13.65 3.77 -11.13
CA MET A 152 14.83 4.66 -11.19
C MET A 152 15.72 4.56 -9.94
N GLY A 153 15.20 4.03 -8.83
CA GLY A 153 15.78 4.22 -7.51
C GLY A 153 15.45 5.61 -6.93
N LEU A 154 15.46 5.71 -5.61
CA LEU A 154 15.02 6.92 -4.93
C LEU A 154 15.87 8.15 -5.30
N GLU A 155 17.19 8.04 -5.19
CA GLU A 155 18.11 9.17 -5.44
C GLU A 155 17.99 9.67 -6.89
N SER A 156 18.01 8.75 -7.87
CA SER A 156 17.88 9.10 -9.28
C SER A 156 16.51 9.69 -9.59
N LEU A 157 15.43 9.19 -8.99
CA LEU A 157 14.10 9.79 -9.16
C LEU A 157 14.07 11.23 -8.64
N LEU A 158 14.58 11.46 -7.42
CA LEU A 158 14.54 12.79 -6.80
C LEU A 158 15.36 13.83 -7.59
N THR A 159 16.52 13.44 -8.10
CA THR A 159 17.33 14.34 -8.95
C THR A 159 16.68 14.57 -10.31
N SER A 160 16.00 13.57 -10.87
CA SER A 160 15.34 13.69 -12.19
C SER A 160 14.19 14.69 -12.24
N TYR A 161 13.57 15.04 -11.10
CA TYR A 161 12.60 16.15 -11.08
C TYR A 161 13.23 17.49 -11.50
N VAL A 162 14.54 17.65 -11.32
CA VAL A 162 15.29 18.86 -11.68
C VAL A 162 16.03 18.67 -13.01
N ASP A 163 16.73 17.54 -13.16
CA ASP A 163 17.64 17.31 -14.28
C ASP A 163 16.94 16.79 -15.53
N GLN A 164 15.81 16.09 -15.40
CA GLN A 164 15.08 15.45 -16.49
C GLN A 164 13.53 15.62 -16.34
N PRO A 165 13.02 16.84 -16.11
CA PRO A 165 11.59 17.05 -15.81
C PRO A 165 10.66 16.55 -16.92
N GLU A 166 11.07 16.67 -18.20
CA GLU A 166 10.30 16.19 -19.33
C GLU A 166 10.18 14.65 -19.34
N LEU A 167 11.23 13.95 -18.90
CA LEU A 167 11.17 12.49 -18.74
C LEU A 167 10.16 12.10 -17.66
N ILE A 168 10.14 12.78 -16.53
CA ILE A 168 9.16 12.51 -15.46
C ILE A 168 7.74 12.73 -15.97
N HIS A 169 7.48 13.83 -16.67
CA HIS A 169 6.16 14.07 -17.27
C HIS A 169 5.80 13.02 -18.32
N GLU A 170 6.75 12.55 -19.12
CA GLU A 170 6.53 11.47 -20.07
C GLU A 170 6.20 10.16 -19.38
N MET A 171 6.94 9.81 -18.33
CA MET A 171 6.67 8.63 -17.49
C MET A 171 5.27 8.70 -16.87
N CYS A 172 4.87 9.84 -16.33
CA CYS A 172 3.54 10.03 -15.76
C CYS A 172 2.42 9.84 -16.80
N ARG A 173 2.54 10.44 -17.98
CA ARG A 173 1.54 10.30 -19.06
C ARG A 173 1.42 8.86 -19.53
N PHE A 174 2.55 8.21 -19.78
CA PHE A 174 2.57 6.81 -20.20
C PHE A 174 1.94 5.91 -19.14
N HIS A 175 2.35 6.09 -17.89
CA HIS A 175 1.86 5.28 -16.78
C HIS A 175 0.36 5.48 -16.53
N LEU A 176 -0.13 6.71 -16.63
CA LEU A 176 -1.56 7.03 -16.57
C LEU A 176 -2.36 6.28 -17.65
N ASP A 177 -1.92 6.30 -18.91
CA ASP A 177 -2.57 5.57 -20.00
C ASP A 177 -2.54 4.05 -19.74
N TYR A 178 -1.39 3.55 -19.34
CA TYR A 178 -1.20 2.14 -19.00
C TYR A 178 -2.16 1.68 -17.91
N LEU A 179 -2.25 2.42 -16.81
CA LEU A 179 -3.17 2.10 -15.70
C LEU A 179 -4.63 2.12 -16.13
N LYS A 180 -5.04 3.13 -16.90
CA LYS A 180 -6.40 3.23 -17.41
C LYS A 180 -6.77 2.03 -18.29
N ARG A 181 -5.92 1.68 -19.25
CA ARG A 181 -6.16 0.56 -20.17
C ARG A 181 -6.23 -0.77 -19.45
N LEU A 182 -5.32 -1.01 -18.48
CA LEU A 182 -5.38 -2.20 -17.64
C LEU A 182 -6.63 -2.26 -16.75
N ALA A 183 -7.09 -1.12 -16.24
CA ALA A 183 -8.20 -1.12 -15.31
C ALA A 183 -9.57 -1.39 -15.97
N VAL A 184 -9.75 -1.06 -17.24
CA VAL A 184 -11.06 -1.12 -17.92
C VAL A 184 -11.76 -2.46 -17.76
N LYS A 185 -11.08 -3.58 -18.07
CA LYS A 185 -11.66 -4.92 -17.94
C LYS A 185 -12.01 -5.23 -16.48
N THR A 186 -11.06 -4.99 -15.57
CA THR A 186 -11.27 -5.24 -14.15
C THR A 186 -12.44 -4.45 -13.58
N MET A 187 -12.49 -3.15 -13.87
CA MET A 187 -13.55 -2.26 -13.36
C MET A 187 -14.95 -2.60 -13.89
N ARG A 188 -15.04 -3.24 -15.06
CA ARG A 188 -16.32 -3.66 -15.65
C ARG A 188 -16.80 -5.02 -15.16
N GLU A 189 -15.89 -5.92 -14.88
CA GLU A 189 -16.21 -7.34 -14.64
C GLU A 189 -16.18 -7.72 -13.16
N VAL A 190 -15.45 -6.97 -12.34
CA VAL A 190 -15.21 -7.25 -10.92
C VAL A 190 -15.96 -6.26 -10.05
N LYS A 191 -16.61 -6.73 -8.98
CA LYS A 191 -17.12 -5.85 -7.92
C LYS A 191 -15.94 -5.35 -7.09
N LEU A 192 -15.71 -4.04 -7.11
CA LEU A 192 -14.63 -3.39 -6.38
C LEU A 192 -15.16 -2.61 -5.20
N ASP A 193 -14.47 -2.74 -4.07
CA ASP A 193 -14.71 -1.92 -2.88
C ASP A 193 -13.85 -0.66 -2.89
N PHE A 194 -12.57 -0.78 -3.26
CA PHE A 194 -11.67 0.38 -3.32
C PHE A 194 -10.50 0.18 -4.29
N VAL A 195 -9.93 1.30 -4.70
CA VAL A 195 -8.64 1.34 -5.41
C VAL A 195 -7.56 1.76 -4.43
N PHE A 196 -6.42 1.10 -4.50
CA PHE A 196 -5.28 1.31 -3.63
C PHE A 196 -4.06 1.74 -4.47
N MET A 197 -3.43 2.85 -4.10
CA MET A 197 -2.23 3.37 -4.75
C MET A 197 -1.09 3.40 -3.74
N TRP A 198 0.00 2.69 -4.02
CA TRP A 198 1.17 2.66 -3.14
C TRP A 198 2.18 3.71 -3.57
N GLU A 199 2.51 4.63 -2.69
CA GLU A 199 3.44 5.73 -2.99
C GLU A 199 4.67 5.74 -2.09
N ASP A 200 4.49 5.52 -0.79
CA ASP A 200 5.59 5.47 0.18
C ASP A 200 6.59 6.63 -0.03
N MET A 201 6.04 7.84 -0.04
CA MET A 201 6.73 9.07 -0.48
C MET A 201 7.07 10.03 0.64
N SER A 202 7.11 9.54 1.89
CA SER A 202 7.52 10.32 3.06
C SER A 202 8.43 9.52 3.98
N TYR A 203 9.24 10.25 4.75
CA TYR A 203 9.99 9.76 5.90
C TYR A 203 9.38 10.30 7.17
N LYS A 204 9.93 9.89 8.33
CA LYS A 204 9.49 10.39 9.65
C LYS A 204 9.60 11.92 9.83
N ASN A 205 10.37 12.59 9.01
CA ASN A 205 10.61 14.04 9.08
C ASN A 205 9.89 14.82 7.97
N GLY A 206 8.99 14.19 7.24
CA GLY A 206 8.23 14.80 6.15
C GLY A 206 8.43 14.15 4.78
N PRO A 207 7.85 14.72 3.74
CA PRO A 207 7.83 14.14 2.41
C PRO A 207 9.21 14.14 1.73
N LEU A 208 9.44 13.13 0.89
CA LEU A 208 10.63 12.99 0.03
C LEU A 208 10.57 13.92 -1.18
N ILE A 209 9.37 14.35 -1.56
CA ILE A 209 9.09 15.29 -2.64
C ILE A 209 8.45 16.55 -2.06
N SER A 210 8.87 17.73 -2.50
CA SER A 210 8.27 18.97 -2.03
C SER A 210 6.80 19.10 -2.48
N PRO A 211 5.95 19.82 -1.72
CA PRO A 211 4.60 20.17 -2.17
C PRO A 211 4.55 20.85 -3.55
N ALA A 212 5.57 21.63 -3.89
CA ALA A 212 5.68 22.27 -5.21
C ALA A 212 5.88 21.24 -6.32
N PHE A 213 6.80 20.30 -6.16
CA PHE A 213 7.02 19.22 -7.11
C PHE A 213 5.83 18.27 -7.19
N PHE A 214 5.17 17.99 -6.08
CA PHE A 214 3.92 17.23 -6.12
C PHE A 214 2.87 17.93 -6.99
N ARG A 215 2.70 19.25 -6.85
CA ARG A 215 1.75 20.03 -7.67
C ARG A 215 2.08 19.99 -9.16
N GLU A 216 3.34 20.06 -9.49
CA GLU A 216 3.80 20.06 -10.89
C GLU A 216 3.75 18.67 -11.51
N PHE A 217 4.37 17.69 -10.88
CA PHE A 217 4.63 16.38 -11.47
C PHE A 217 3.60 15.30 -11.12
N MET A 218 2.85 15.46 -10.02
CA MET A 218 1.94 14.42 -9.54
C MET A 218 0.47 14.81 -9.66
N LEU A 219 0.10 15.98 -9.14
CA LEU A 219 -1.29 16.40 -8.98
C LEU A 219 -2.14 16.33 -10.27
N PRO A 220 -1.67 16.75 -11.46
CA PRO A 220 -2.47 16.66 -12.68
C PRO A 220 -2.83 15.21 -13.04
N TYR A 221 -1.88 14.29 -12.90
CA TYR A 221 -2.05 12.88 -13.22
C TYR A 221 -2.90 12.15 -12.18
N TYR A 222 -2.76 12.53 -10.91
CA TYR A 222 -3.63 12.05 -9.84
C TYR A 222 -5.09 12.43 -10.08
N LYS A 223 -5.38 13.70 -10.38
CA LYS A 223 -6.74 14.14 -10.70
C LYS A 223 -7.33 13.28 -11.82
N GLU A 224 -6.58 13.08 -12.88
CA GLU A 224 -7.07 12.35 -14.04
C GLU A 224 -7.28 10.85 -13.78
N ILE A 225 -6.40 10.19 -13.01
CA ILE A 225 -6.59 8.77 -12.69
C ILE A 225 -7.70 8.56 -11.66
N VAL A 226 -7.83 9.45 -10.68
CA VAL A 226 -8.90 9.39 -9.68
C VAL A 226 -10.26 9.59 -10.36
N ASP A 227 -10.39 10.60 -11.21
CA ASP A 227 -11.61 10.84 -11.99
C ASP A 227 -11.98 9.62 -12.85
N PHE A 228 -10.99 9.02 -13.51
CA PHE A 228 -11.21 7.81 -14.28
C PHE A 228 -11.73 6.66 -13.40
N TYR A 229 -11.09 6.38 -12.26
CA TYR A 229 -11.54 5.31 -11.37
C TYR A 229 -12.96 5.57 -10.84
N LYS A 230 -13.28 6.83 -10.49
CA LYS A 230 -14.64 7.21 -10.07
C LYS A 230 -15.67 7.04 -11.16
N GLN A 231 -15.39 7.47 -12.38
CA GLN A 231 -16.27 7.27 -13.54
C GLN A 231 -16.49 5.78 -13.84
N MET A 232 -15.49 4.95 -13.59
CA MET A 232 -15.59 3.49 -13.74
C MET A 232 -16.27 2.79 -12.55
N GLY A 233 -16.73 3.54 -11.53
CA GLY A 233 -17.51 3.02 -10.41
C GLY A 233 -16.73 2.69 -9.15
N ALA A 234 -15.46 3.08 -9.05
CA ALA A 234 -14.72 2.94 -7.79
C ALA A 234 -15.39 3.79 -6.69
N ARG A 235 -15.74 3.13 -5.59
CA ARG A 235 -16.35 3.82 -4.45
C ARG A 235 -15.35 4.70 -3.73
N TRP A 236 -14.14 4.19 -3.51
CA TRP A 236 -13.06 4.92 -2.87
C TRP A 236 -11.72 4.70 -3.60
N VAL A 237 -10.91 5.75 -3.62
CA VAL A 237 -9.52 5.71 -4.06
C VAL A 237 -8.66 6.12 -2.88
N THR A 238 -7.75 5.24 -2.47
CA THR A 238 -6.91 5.41 -1.30
C THR A 238 -5.44 5.41 -1.68
N VAL A 239 -4.61 6.11 -0.90
CA VAL A 239 -3.16 6.15 -1.06
C VAL A 239 -2.49 5.60 0.20
N ASP A 240 -1.52 4.74 -0.01
CA ASP A 240 -0.60 4.24 0.99
C ASP A 240 0.71 5.02 0.90
N SER A 241 1.08 5.63 2.02
CA SER A 241 2.37 6.28 2.17
C SER A 241 2.78 6.29 3.63
N ASP A 242 3.84 5.60 3.92
CA ASP A 242 4.49 5.61 5.23
C ASP A 242 5.04 7.00 5.58
N GLY A 243 5.43 7.19 6.84
CA GLY A 243 6.08 8.39 7.32
C GLY A 243 5.13 9.55 7.62
N ASP A 244 5.69 10.75 7.72
CA ASP A 244 4.93 11.99 7.94
C ASP A 244 4.44 12.56 6.61
N VAL A 245 3.18 12.30 6.30
CA VAL A 245 2.50 12.78 5.09
C VAL A 245 1.74 14.10 5.29
N THR A 246 1.87 14.75 6.43
CA THR A 246 1.06 15.92 6.82
C THR A 246 1.04 17.02 5.75
N GLN A 247 2.18 17.30 5.12
CA GLN A 247 2.28 18.34 4.07
C GLN A 247 1.64 17.90 2.74
N LEU A 248 1.46 16.60 2.50
CA LEU A 248 0.89 16.06 1.26
C LEU A 248 -0.61 15.80 1.36
N ILE A 249 -1.17 15.66 2.56
CA ILE A 249 -2.61 15.41 2.75
C ILE A 249 -3.48 16.42 1.98
N PRO A 250 -3.25 17.75 2.06
CA PRO A 250 -4.04 18.71 1.29
C PRO A 250 -4.01 18.48 -0.21
N LEU A 251 -2.87 18.00 -0.74
CA LEU A 251 -2.66 17.76 -2.16
C LEU A 251 -3.35 16.47 -2.62
N PHE A 252 -3.31 15.42 -1.80
CA PHE A 252 -4.08 14.21 -2.05
C PHE A 252 -5.59 14.48 -2.04
N VAL A 253 -6.07 15.28 -1.07
CA VAL A 253 -7.47 15.70 -1.03
C VAL A 253 -7.83 16.53 -2.27
N GLU A 254 -6.97 17.48 -2.67
CA GLU A 254 -7.15 18.27 -3.90
C GLU A 254 -7.18 17.41 -5.17
N ALA A 255 -6.44 16.29 -5.16
CA ALA A 255 -6.45 15.30 -6.24
C ALA A 255 -7.72 14.44 -6.28
N GLY A 256 -8.59 14.53 -5.27
CA GLY A 256 -9.80 13.70 -5.17
C GLY A 256 -9.60 12.36 -4.49
N ILE A 257 -8.46 12.14 -3.84
CA ILE A 257 -8.20 10.94 -3.02
C ILE A 257 -9.16 10.95 -1.83
N ASP A 258 -9.84 9.83 -1.60
CA ASP A 258 -10.83 9.68 -0.53
C ASP A 258 -10.19 9.35 0.82
N GLY A 259 -9.08 8.63 0.83
CA GLY A 259 -8.49 8.16 2.08
C GLY A 259 -7.00 7.86 2.00
N LEU A 260 -6.38 7.86 3.16
CA LEU A 260 -4.96 7.58 3.32
C LEU A 260 -4.72 6.49 4.36
N LEU A 261 -3.56 5.87 4.27
CA LEU A 261 -3.03 4.86 5.18
C LEU A 261 -1.49 4.91 5.17
N PRO A 262 -0.79 4.34 6.17
CA PRO A 262 -1.31 3.76 7.41
C PRO A 262 -1.28 4.73 8.60
N PHE A 263 -0.80 5.97 8.44
CA PHE A 263 -0.64 6.99 9.49
C PHE A 263 0.30 6.55 10.62
N GLU A 264 1.57 6.37 10.29
CA GLU A 264 2.57 5.88 11.23
C GLU A 264 2.74 6.77 12.47
N VAL A 265 2.36 6.23 13.63
CA VAL A 265 2.47 6.95 14.93
C VAL A 265 3.94 7.23 15.27
N ALA A 266 4.85 6.33 14.88
CA ALA A 266 6.29 6.53 15.06
C ALA A 266 6.87 7.70 14.26
N ALA A 267 6.20 8.10 13.18
CA ALA A 267 6.52 9.29 12.40
C ALA A 267 5.81 10.57 12.90
N GLY A 268 5.07 10.49 14.01
CA GLY A 268 4.37 11.63 14.59
C GLY A 268 2.95 11.85 14.07
N MET A 269 2.41 10.91 13.26
CA MET A 269 1.06 11.02 12.74
C MET A 269 0.03 10.86 13.88
N ASP A 270 -0.92 11.80 13.94
CA ASP A 270 -2.00 11.82 14.92
C ASP A 270 -3.35 11.89 14.20
N VAL A 271 -4.04 10.75 14.16
CA VAL A 271 -5.32 10.61 13.42
C VAL A 271 -6.42 11.52 13.97
N MET A 272 -6.39 11.92 15.24
CA MET A 272 -7.36 12.86 15.83
C MET A 272 -7.16 14.25 15.24
N LYS A 273 -5.92 14.75 15.19
CA LYS A 273 -5.59 16.06 14.58
C LYS A 273 -5.86 16.06 13.08
N ILE A 274 -5.57 14.95 12.41
CA ILE A 274 -5.86 14.82 10.97
C ILE A 274 -7.36 14.85 10.73
N ARG A 275 -8.16 14.18 11.54
CA ARG A 275 -9.62 14.23 11.47
C ARG A 275 -10.17 15.63 11.66
N GLU A 276 -9.63 16.41 12.62
CA GLU A 276 -10.01 17.81 12.83
C GLU A 276 -9.73 18.67 11.58
N ALA A 277 -8.54 18.49 10.99
CA ALA A 277 -8.13 19.25 9.80
C ALA A 277 -8.86 18.81 8.52
N PHE A 278 -9.15 17.51 8.40
CA PHE A 278 -9.75 16.89 7.22
C PHE A 278 -10.96 16.02 7.58
N PRO A 279 -12.11 16.63 7.90
CA PRO A 279 -13.28 15.92 8.42
C PRO A 279 -13.86 14.84 7.50
N LYS A 280 -13.61 14.96 6.18
CA LYS A 280 -14.13 14.03 5.16
C LYS A 280 -13.08 13.07 4.62
N LEU A 281 -11.86 13.06 5.15
CA LEU A 281 -10.83 12.11 4.76
C LEU A 281 -11.13 10.74 5.39
N LEU A 282 -11.10 9.69 4.61
CA LEU A 282 -11.09 8.33 5.13
C LEU A 282 -9.71 8.06 5.74
N ILE A 283 -9.70 7.61 6.98
CA ILE A 283 -8.49 7.33 7.74
C ILE A 283 -8.43 5.83 8.01
N LEU A 284 -7.36 5.17 7.55
CA LEU A 284 -7.15 3.73 7.70
C LEU A 284 -5.81 3.52 8.41
N GLY A 285 -5.83 3.20 9.70
CA GLY A 285 -4.60 3.05 10.48
C GLY A 285 -4.53 3.91 11.73
N GLY A 286 -3.31 4.27 12.10
CA GLY A 286 -3.02 5.18 13.20
C GLY A 286 -3.15 4.59 14.60
N ILE A 287 -3.21 3.27 14.72
CA ILE A 287 -3.05 2.57 16.01
C ILE A 287 -1.59 2.12 16.14
N ASP A 288 -0.93 2.56 17.19
CA ASP A 288 0.50 2.28 17.39
C ASP A 288 0.75 0.78 17.62
N LYS A 289 1.32 0.11 16.60
CA LYS A 289 1.68 -1.31 16.68
C LYS A 289 2.62 -1.63 17.84
N ARG A 290 3.43 -0.66 18.31
CA ARG A 290 4.37 -0.84 19.42
C ARG A 290 3.66 -1.04 20.76
N ALA A 291 2.48 -0.45 20.94
CA ALA A 291 1.66 -0.64 22.15
C ALA A 291 1.30 -2.12 22.37
N LEU A 292 1.10 -2.88 21.27
CA LEU A 292 0.77 -4.29 21.36
C LEU A 292 1.92 -5.16 21.90
N ALA A 293 3.16 -4.73 21.67
CA ALA A 293 4.33 -5.42 22.22
C ALA A 293 4.50 -5.19 23.72
N LEU A 294 4.01 -4.05 24.24
CA LEU A 294 4.19 -3.63 25.64
C LEU A 294 3.18 -4.25 26.61
N GLY A 295 2.04 -4.77 26.10
CA GLY A 295 1.04 -5.46 26.93
C GLY A 295 -0.30 -4.73 27.04
N ARG A 296 -1.20 -5.31 27.85
CA ARG A 296 -2.62 -4.90 27.89
C ARG A 296 -2.82 -3.45 28.30
N ASP A 297 -2.13 -2.99 29.34
CA ASP A 297 -2.29 -1.60 29.83
C ASP A 297 -1.90 -0.58 28.73
N ALA A 298 -0.87 -0.87 27.94
CA ALA A 298 -0.48 -0.03 26.82
C ALA A 298 -1.49 -0.09 25.67
N ILE A 299 -2.05 -1.26 25.40
CA ILE A 299 -3.12 -1.43 24.41
C ILE A 299 -4.36 -0.63 24.82
N ASP A 300 -4.77 -0.73 26.08
CA ASP A 300 -5.94 -0.01 26.60
C ASP A 300 -5.73 1.51 26.49
N ALA A 301 -4.60 2.01 26.94
CA ALA A 301 -4.26 3.44 26.85
C ALA A 301 -4.26 3.94 25.39
N GLU A 302 -3.68 3.17 24.46
CA GLU A 302 -3.65 3.51 23.04
C GLU A 302 -5.05 3.57 22.44
N LEU A 303 -5.86 2.54 22.66
CA LEU A 303 -7.18 2.44 22.07
C LEU A 303 -8.19 3.43 22.70
N GLU A 304 -8.20 3.56 24.02
CA GLU A 304 -9.14 4.44 24.72
C GLU A 304 -8.92 5.92 24.39
N SER A 305 -7.67 6.30 24.09
CA SER A 305 -7.33 7.68 23.72
C SER A 305 -7.87 8.09 22.35
N ARG A 306 -8.09 7.18 21.42
CA ARG A 306 -8.36 7.48 20.00
C ARG A 306 -9.67 6.88 19.49
N LEU A 307 -9.85 5.58 19.74
CA LEU A 307 -10.88 4.78 19.08
C LEU A 307 -12.31 5.31 19.29
N PRO A 308 -12.76 5.65 20.52
CA PRO A 308 -14.13 6.13 20.72
C PRO A 308 -14.42 7.45 19.98
N GLY A 309 -13.45 8.36 19.94
CA GLY A 309 -13.58 9.63 19.22
C GLY A 309 -13.69 9.45 17.72
N MET A 310 -12.84 8.62 17.15
CA MET A 310 -12.79 8.35 15.72
C MET A 310 -14.00 7.53 15.23
N LEU A 311 -14.45 6.53 15.98
CA LEU A 311 -15.59 5.69 15.61
C LEU A 311 -16.91 6.46 15.59
N ARG A 312 -17.10 7.39 16.54
CA ARG A 312 -18.32 8.25 16.56
C ARG A 312 -18.44 9.13 15.31
N GLN A 313 -17.32 9.55 14.75
CA GLN A 313 -17.30 10.40 13.56
C GLN A 313 -17.44 9.62 12.24
N GLY A 314 -17.19 8.31 12.26
CA GLY A 314 -17.14 7.48 11.05
C GLY A 314 -15.98 7.82 10.11
N GLY A 315 -15.97 7.22 8.93
CA GLY A 315 -14.87 7.39 7.97
C GLY A 315 -13.52 6.91 8.50
N TYR A 316 -13.52 6.02 9.48
CA TYR A 316 -12.35 5.48 10.14
C TYR A 316 -12.33 3.95 10.10
N LEU A 317 -11.24 3.39 9.66
CA LEU A 317 -10.97 1.95 9.75
C LEU A 317 -9.83 1.74 10.73
N PRO A 318 -10.13 1.27 11.95
CA PRO A 318 -9.12 1.05 12.97
C PRO A 318 -8.24 -0.14 12.55
N THR A 319 -7.02 0.14 12.18
CA THR A 319 -5.97 -0.85 11.93
C THR A 319 -4.67 -0.37 12.56
N LEU A 320 -3.73 -1.27 12.72
CA LEU A 320 -2.38 -0.89 13.11
C LEU A 320 -1.75 0.04 12.05
N ASP A 321 -0.85 0.86 12.50
CA ASP A 321 -0.11 1.83 11.69
C ASP A 321 0.94 1.20 10.76
N HIS A 322 0.99 -0.11 10.67
CA HIS A 322 1.75 -0.94 9.72
C HIS A 322 1.46 -2.43 9.97
N HIS A 323 2.12 -3.34 9.23
CA HIS A 323 2.05 -4.79 9.46
C HIS A 323 2.33 -5.15 10.92
N VAL A 324 1.66 -6.20 11.41
CA VAL A 324 1.86 -6.70 12.77
C VAL A 324 3.30 -7.18 12.94
N HIS A 325 4.00 -6.55 13.88
CA HIS A 325 5.44 -6.77 14.09
C HIS A 325 5.73 -8.08 14.84
N PRO A 326 6.88 -8.76 14.60
CA PRO A 326 7.26 -9.97 15.31
C PRO A 326 7.35 -9.85 16.84
N GLU A 327 7.49 -8.61 17.35
CA GLU A 327 7.50 -8.36 18.79
C GLU A 327 6.13 -8.48 19.47
N VAL A 328 5.05 -8.51 18.70
CA VAL A 328 3.69 -8.60 19.21
C VAL A 328 3.33 -10.03 19.58
N PRO A 329 3.06 -10.35 20.88
CA PRO A 329 2.59 -11.65 21.30
C PRO A 329 1.20 -11.97 20.74
N TYR A 330 0.93 -13.23 20.41
CA TYR A 330 -0.36 -13.64 19.88
C TYR A 330 -1.54 -13.32 20.83
N ALA A 331 -1.33 -13.52 22.13
CA ALA A 331 -2.31 -13.18 23.14
C ALA A 331 -2.64 -11.67 23.19
N ASN A 332 -1.65 -10.80 22.98
CA ASN A 332 -1.83 -9.36 22.94
C ASN A 332 -2.57 -8.92 21.68
N PHE A 333 -2.28 -9.55 20.54
CA PHE A 333 -3.01 -9.27 19.31
C PHE A 333 -4.49 -9.64 19.43
N LYS A 334 -4.80 -10.81 19.97
CA LYS A 334 -6.20 -11.21 20.26
C LYS A 334 -6.87 -10.26 21.25
N TYR A 335 -6.15 -9.82 22.29
CA TYR A 335 -6.67 -8.85 23.23
C TYR A 335 -6.98 -7.51 22.59
N TYR A 336 -6.08 -6.99 21.75
CA TYR A 336 -6.30 -5.79 20.94
C TYR A 336 -7.62 -5.86 20.14
N LEU A 337 -7.83 -6.95 19.41
CA LEU A 337 -9.05 -7.12 18.61
C LEU A 337 -10.31 -7.21 19.50
N ALA A 338 -10.22 -7.87 20.66
CA ALA A 338 -11.32 -7.94 21.60
C ALA A 338 -11.65 -6.56 22.19
N LYS A 339 -10.63 -5.78 22.58
CA LYS A 339 -10.79 -4.44 23.12
C LYS A 339 -11.37 -3.47 22.07
N CYS A 340 -10.97 -3.57 20.81
CA CYS A 340 -11.61 -2.80 19.73
C CYS A 340 -13.12 -3.09 19.64
N ARG A 341 -13.53 -4.36 19.75
CA ARG A 341 -14.97 -4.74 19.77
C ARG A 341 -15.71 -4.20 20.99
N GLU A 342 -15.06 -4.20 22.14
CA GLU A 342 -15.63 -3.66 23.39
C GLU A 342 -15.90 -2.15 23.23
N LEU A 343 -14.87 -1.38 22.86
CA LEU A 343 -14.97 0.07 22.70
C LEU A 343 -15.93 0.49 21.57
N TYR A 344 -16.10 -0.35 20.57
CA TYR A 344 -17.08 -0.11 19.52
C TYR A 344 -18.53 -0.21 20.03
N LYS A 345 -18.82 -1.13 20.97
CA LYS A 345 -20.16 -1.36 21.54
C LYS A 345 -20.55 -0.31 22.59
N ALA A 346 -19.56 0.31 23.22
CA ALA A 346 -19.75 1.38 24.20
C ALA A 346 -20.15 2.71 23.50
#